data_86dc8a29f4e85be77f6de8007c5eeb39
#
_entry.id   86dc8a29f4e85be77f6de8007c5eeb39
#
_cell.length_a   1.000
_cell.length_b   1.000
_cell.length_c   1.000
_cell.angle_alpha   90.00
_cell.angle_beta   90.00
_cell.angle_gamma   90.00
#
_symmetry.space_group_name_H-M   'P 1'
#
loop_
_entity.id
_entity.type
_entity.pdbx_description
1 polymer ?
#
loop_
_entity_poly.entity_id
_entity_poly.type
_entity_poly.pdbx_seq_one_letter_code
_entity_poly.pdbx_strand_id
1 'polypeptide(L)'
;SQLMEVGVMLLMFGVGLHFSVTDLLRVKKLAVPGALLQMASATVLGAWMAHEFWQWPISSAVVFGLCLSCASTVVLLKALEMEGTLNTVDGRISVGWLVVEDIICVLILVLLPAAAGLVAGSEKAVSWLDVAWVIVKTFAQVAAFVAVMMIVGRRFIPWALMKIAKTGSRELFTVSLL
;
A
#
# COMPACT_ATOMS: atom_id res chain seq x y z
N SER A 1 10.53 14.50 9.56
CA SER A 1 10.43 14.71 11.02
C SER A 1 9.33 13.81 11.57
N GLN A 2 9.50 13.27 12.78
CA GLN A 2 8.56 12.33 13.42
C GLN A 2 7.11 12.85 13.45
N LEU A 3 6.91 14.15 13.60
CA LEU A 3 5.57 14.77 13.55
C LEU A 3 4.87 14.61 12.20
N MET A 4 5.61 14.64 11.10
CA MET A 4 5.06 14.44 9.76
C MET A 4 4.63 12.98 9.56
N GLU A 5 5.39 12.03 10.06
CA GLU A 5 5.05 10.61 10.03
C GLU A 5 3.78 10.31 10.83
N VAL A 6 3.64 10.90 12.01
CA VAL A 6 2.41 10.80 12.82
C VAL A 6 1.22 11.41 12.08
N GLY A 7 1.39 12.58 11.44
CA GLY A 7 0.34 13.22 10.64
C GLY A 7 -0.14 12.35 9.47
N VAL A 8 0.79 11.70 8.76
CA VAL A 8 0.46 10.76 7.68
C VAL A 8 -0.26 9.51 8.21
N MET A 9 0.19 8.95 9.34
CA MET A 9 -0.48 7.80 9.97
C MET A 9 -1.92 8.13 10.36
N LEU A 10 -2.16 9.31 10.97
CA LEU A 10 -3.50 9.75 11.36
C LEU A 10 -4.39 9.99 10.14
N LEU A 11 -3.85 10.59 9.07
CA LEU A 11 -4.57 10.78 7.82
C LEU A 11 -4.98 9.42 7.22
N MET A 12 -4.04 8.47 7.12
CA MET A 12 -4.30 7.13 6.59
C MET A 12 -5.31 6.37 7.45
N PHE A 13 -5.24 6.51 8.77
CA PHE A 13 -6.21 5.95 9.69
C PHE A 13 -7.62 6.54 9.46
N GLY A 14 -7.72 7.88 9.35
CA GLY A 14 -8.98 8.56 9.06
C GLY A 14 -9.63 8.11 7.76
N VAL A 15 -8.84 7.99 6.69
CA VAL A 15 -9.32 7.45 5.41
C VAL A 15 -9.74 5.99 5.53
N GLY A 16 -8.95 5.16 6.24
CA GLY A 16 -9.25 3.76 6.46
C GLY A 16 -10.57 3.51 7.18
N LEU A 17 -10.98 4.43 8.07
CA LEU A 17 -12.28 4.36 8.75
C LEU A 17 -13.48 4.55 7.80
N HIS A 18 -13.31 5.32 6.73
CA HIS A 18 -14.37 5.62 5.75
C HIS A 18 -14.44 4.56 4.63
N PHE A 19 -13.42 3.71 4.51
CA PHE A 19 -13.34 2.72 3.43
C PHE A 19 -13.73 1.32 3.90
N SER A 20 -14.78 0.78 3.25
CA SER A 20 -15.20 -0.62 3.48
C SER A 20 -14.51 -1.55 2.46
N VAL A 21 -14.04 -2.71 2.93
CA VAL A 21 -13.54 -3.80 2.06
C VAL A 21 -14.58 -4.17 0.99
N THR A 22 -15.86 -4.05 1.32
CA THR A 22 -16.99 -4.31 0.40
C THR A 22 -17.00 -3.31 -0.78
N ASP A 23 -16.64 -2.05 -0.53
CA ASP A 23 -16.57 -1.03 -1.58
C ASP A 23 -15.40 -1.28 -2.53
N LEU A 24 -14.24 -1.71 -1.99
CA LEU A 24 -13.09 -2.13 -2.80
C LEU A 24 -13.44 -3.32 -3.71
N LEU A 25 -14.16 -4.31 -3.19
CA LEU A 25 -14.58 -5.47 -3.97
C LEU A 25 -15.55 -5.10 -5.11
N ARG A 26 -16.35 -4.05 -4.97
CA ARG A 26 -17.24 -3.56 -6.02
C ARG A 26 -16.48 -2.94 -7.19
N VAL A 27 -15.41 -2.22 -6.92
CA VAL A 27 -14.61 -1.51 -7.95
C VAL A 27 -13.46 -2.33 -8.53
N LYS A 28 -13.19 -3.54 -8.00
CA LYS A 28 -12.05 -4.38 -8.40
C LYS A 28 -11.92 -4.64 -9.89
N LYS A 29 -13.04 -4.72 -10.63
CA LYS A 29 -13.06 -4.98 -12.09
C LYS A 29 -12.41 -3.84 -12.90
N LEU A 30 -12.40 -2.62 -12.36
CA LEU A 30 -11.77 -1.45 -12.98
C LEU A 30 -10.42 -1.15 -12.29
N ALA A 31 -10.38 -1.21 -10.96
CA ALA A 31 -9.20 -0.87 -10.18
C ALA A 31 -8.01 -1.82 -10.47
N VAL A 32 -8.25 -3.13 -10.53
CA VAL A 32 -7.17 -4.10 -10.74
C VAL A 32 -6.53 -3.98 -12.13
N PRO A 33 -7.27 -4.07 -13.25
CA PRO A 33 -6.64 -3.95 -14.56
C PRO A 33 -6.07 -2.56 -14.81
N GLY A 34 -6.69 -1.51 -14.27
CA GLY A 34 -6.19 -0.16 -14.37
C GLY A 34 -4.85 0.03 -13.67
N ALA A 35 -4.73 -0.40 -12.41
CA ALA A 35 -3.48 -0.33 -11.67
C ALA A 35 -2.36 -1.11 -12.37
N LEU A 36 -2.65 -2.33 -12.84
CA LEU A 36 -1.68 -3.15 -13.57
C LEU A 36 -1.21 -2.47 -14.87
N LEU A 37 -2.13 -1.92 -15.65
CA LEU A 37 -1.80 -1.25 -16.90
C LEU A 37 -0.98 0.02 -16.67
N GLN A 38 -1.35 0.83 -15.68
CA GLN A 38 -0.63 2.05 -15.31
C GLN A 38 0.78 1.70 -14.80
N MET A 39 0.91 0.75 -13.88
CA MET A 39 2.20 0.34 -13.35
C MET A 39 3.11 -0.24 -14.46
N ALA A 40 2.56 -1.08 -15.34
CA ALA A 40 3.31 -1.65 -16.44
C ALA A 40 3.77 -0.56 -17.43
N SER A 41 2.89 0.35 -17.83
CA SER A 41 3.26 1.44 -18.75
C SER A 41 4.28 2.40 -18.14
N ALA A 42 4.11 2.79 -16.88
CA ALA A 42 5.08 3.65 -16.18
C ALA A 42 6.44 2.95 -16.03
N THR A 43 6.44 1.64 -15.71
CA THR A 43 7.66 0.85 -15.60
C THR A 43 8.39 0.76 -16.94
N VAL A 44 7.68 0.45 -18.01
CA VAL A 44 8.28 0.35 -19.37
C VAL A 44 8.84 1.70 -19.82
N LEU A 45 8.07 2.78 -19.66
CA LEU A 45 8.52 4.13 -20.05
C LEU A 45 9.70 4.58 -19.20
N GLY A 46 9.66 4.39 -17.89
CA GLY A 46 10.75 4.74 -16.98
C GLY A 46 12.02 3.93 -17.25
N ALA A 47 11.88 2.62 -17.50
CA ALA A 47 13.00 1.77 -17.85
C ALA A 47 13.62 2.13 -19.20
N TRP A 48 12.79 2.42 -20.20
CA TRP A 48 13.25 2.89 -21.50
C TRP A 48 14.00 4.20 -21.39
N MET A 49 13.47 5.19 -20.65
CA MET A 49 14.15 6.45 -20.40
C MET A 49 15.50 6.25 -19.72
N ALA A 50 15.55 5.45 -18.66
CA ALA A 50 16.78 5.22 -17.90
C ALA A 50 17.84 4.50 -18.76
N HIS A 51 17.44 3.56 -19.59
CA HIS A 51 18.34 2.87 -20.49
C HIS A 51 18.85 3.77 -21.61
N GLU A 52 17.97 4.51 -22.27
CA GLU A 52 18.33 5.31 -23.46
C GLU A 52 19.11 6.58 -23.09
N PHE A 53 18.66 7.33 -22.07
CA PHE A 53 19.27 8.62 -21.75
C PHE A 53 20.45 8.52 -20.78
N TRP A 54 20.41 7.58 -19.83
CA TRP A 54 21.46 7.42 -18.81
C TRP A 54 22.32 6.18 -19.00
N GLN A 55 22.06 5.40 -20.04
CA GLN A 55 22.82 4.17 -20.37
C GLN A 55 22.89 3.20 -19.20
N TRP A 56 21.84 3.15 -18.38
CA TRP A 56 21.79 2.23 -17.24
C TRP A 56 21.61 0.78 -17.72
N PRO A 57 22.19 -0.20 -16.99
CA PRO A 57 21.90 -1.60 -17.24
C PRO A 57 20.40 -1.89 -17.16
N ILE A 58 19.88 -2.77 -17.98
CA ILE A 58 18.45 -3.09 -18.08
C ILE A 58 17.84 -3.42 -16.69
N SER A 59 18.57 -4.18 -15.85
CA SER A 59 18.14 -4.52 -14.49
C SER A 59 17.89 -3.27 -13.63
N SER A 60 18.82 -2.32 -13.63
CA SER A 60 18.69 -1.07 -12.89
C SER A 60 17.62 -0.17 -13.47
N ALA A 61 17.50 -0.13 -14.80
CA ALA A 61 16.49 0.65 -15.51
C ALA A 61 15.07 0.14 -15.19
N VAL A 62 14.85 -1.17 -15.13
CA VAL A 62 13.56 -1.74 -14.75
C VAL A 62 13.21 -1.41 -13.29
N VAL A 63 14.17 -1.51 -12.37
CA VAL A 63 13.95 -1.11 -10.96
C VAL A 63 13.58 0.36 -10.87
N PHE A 64 14.24 1.24 -11.61
CA PHE A 64 13.90 2.66 -11.68
C PHE A 64 12.48 2.89 -12.20
N GLY A 65 12.09 2.21 -13.28
CA GLY A 65 10.73 2.27 -13.82
C GLY A 65 9.67 1.79 -12.83
N LEU A 66 9.96 0.72 -12.09
CA LEU A 66 9.10 0.24 -11.00
C LEU A 66 8.95 1.29 -9.88
N CYS A 67 10.03 1.96 -9.49
CA CYS A 67 9.96 3.04 -8.51
C CYS A 67 9.11 4.22 -9.00
N LEU A 68 9.20 4.57 -10.29
CA LEU A 68 8.38 5.62 -10.91
C LEU A 68 6.90 5.23 -11.02
N SER A 69 6.59 3.95 -11.11
CA SER A 69 5.21 3.48 -11.24
C SER A 69 4.39 3.61 -9.96
N CYS A 70 5.06 3.76 -8.81
CA CYS A 70 4.41 3.82 -7.50
C CYS A 70 3.86 5.24 -7.25
N ALA A 71 2.53 5.39 -7.27
CA ALA A 71 1.87 6.65 -6.99
C ALA A 71 1.78 6.95 -5.49
N SER A 72 1.65 8.23 -5.13
CA SER A 72 1.53 8.65 -3.74
C SER A 72 0.08 8.57 -3.27
N THR A 73 -0.24 7.55 -2.50
CA THR A 73 -1.56 7.33 -1.89
C THR A 73 -2.00 8.53 -1.04
N VAL A 74 -1.07 9.12 -0.27
CA VAL A 74 -1.36 10.29 0.59
C VAL A 74 -1.78 11.50 -0.22
N VAL A 75 -1.07 11.80 -1.31
CA VAL A 75 -1.34 12.97 -2.15
C VAL A 75 -2.70 12.85 -2.82
N LEU A 76 -2.99 11.69 -3.41
CA LEU A 76 -4.27 11.49 -4.10
C LEU A 76 -5.45 11.50 -3.13
N LEU A 77 -5.32 10.84 -1.97
CA LEU A 77 -6.37 10.87 -0.95
C LEU A 77 -6.65 12.29 -0.47
N LYS A 78 -5.59 13.08 -0.24
CA LYS A 78 -5.75 14.47 0.16
C LYS A 78 -6.43 15.33 -0.91
N ALA A 79 -6.09 15.12 -2.18
CA ALA A 79 -6.74 15.79 -3.29
C ALA A 79 -8.23 15.44 -3.37
N LEU A 80 -8.60 14.15 -3.31
CA LEU A 80 -10.00 13.69 -3.33
C LEU A 80 -10.80 14.22 -2.12
N GLU A 81 -10.17 14.32 -0.95
CA GLU A 81 -10.79 14.90 0.25
C GLU A 81 -11.07 16.39 0.05
N MET A 82 -10.08 17.16 -0.44
CA MET A 82 -10.22 18.60 -0.70
C MET A 82 -11.29 18.90 -1.76
N GLU A 83 -11.43 18.06 -2.76
CA GLU A 83 -12.47 18.17 -3.79
C GLU A 83 -13.84 17.63 -3.33
N GLY A 84 -13.92 17.01 -2.16
CA GLY A 84 -15.15 16.39 -1.67
C GLY A 84 -15.63 15.18 -2.49
N THR A 85 -14.74 14.60 -3.30
CA THR A 85 -15.07 13.51 -4.24
C THR A 85 -14.75 12.12 -3.69
N LEU A 86 -14.17 12.02 -2.49
CA LEU A 86 -13.73 10.76 -1.86
C LEU A 86 -14.84 9.68 -1.82
N ASN A 87 -16.08 10.09 -1.53
CA ASN A 87 -17.24 9.19 -1.39
C ASN A 87 -17.99 8.93 -2.71
N THR A 88 -17.55 9.53 -3.82
CA THR A 88 -18.13 9.29 -5.15
C THR A 88 -17.70 7.93 -5.71
N VAL A 89 -18.33 7.50 -6.81
CA VAL A 89 -17.93 6.27 -7.51
C VAL A 89 -16.49 6.38 -8.00
N ASP A 90 -16.11 7.53 -8.57
CA ASP A 90 -14.77 7.77 -9.09
C ASP A 90 -13.72 7.80 -7.97
N GLY A 91 -14.04 8.44 -6.84
CA GLY A 91 -13.19 8.44 -5.65
C GLY A 91 -12.94 7.02 -5.14
N ARG A 92 -13.97 6.18 -5.07
CA ARG A 92 -13.83 4.76 -4.66
C ARG A 92 -13.02 3.94 -5.64
N ILE A 93 -13.15 4.18 -6.95
CA ILE A 93 -12.31 3.54 -7.96
C ILE A 93 -10.86 3.95 -7.78
N SER A 94 -10.59 5.25 -7.60
CA SER A 94 -9.25 5.78 -7.41
C SER A 94 -8.56 5.22 -6.16
N VAL A 95 -9.28 5.15 -5.03
CA VAL A 95 -8.75 4.54 -3.81
C VAL A 95 -8.53 3.03 -3.98
N GLY A 96 -9.48 2.33 -4.62
CA GLY A 96 -9.31 0.91 -4.94
C GLY A 96 -8.08 0.65 -5.82
N TRP A 97 -7.81 1.54 -6.77
CA TRP A 97 -6.64 1.51 -7.63
C TRP A 97 -5.34 1.64 -6.82
N LEU A 98 -5.24 2.63 -5.93
CA LEU A 98 -4.10 2.82 -5.05
C LEU A 98 -3.84 1.61 -4.13
N VAL A 99 -4.90 1.03 -3.56
CA VAL A 99 -4.75 -0.15 -2.69
C VAL A 99 -4.17 -1.34 -3.48
N VAL A 100 -4.61 -1.55 -4.71
CA VAL A 100 -4.06 -2.60 -5.59
C VAL A 100 -2.59 -2.32 -5.90
N GLU A 101 -2.25 -1.07 -6.20
CA GLU A 101 -0.89 -0.63 -6.47
C GLU A 101 0.03 -0.86 -5.27
N ASP A 102 -0.39 -0.47 -4.06
CA ASP A 102 0.36 -0.69 -2.82
C ASP A 102 0.62 -2.19 -2.57
N ILE A 103 -0.39 -3.05 -2.79
CA ILE A 103 -0.22 -4.51 -2.66
C ILE A 103 0.82 -5.03 -3.66
N ILE A 104 0.78 -4.58 -4.91
CA ILE A 104 1.73 -4.97 -5.93
C ILE A 104 3.13 -4.46 -5.58
N CYS A 105 3.27 -3.23 -5.11
CA CYS A 105 4.55 -2.67 -4.67
C CYS A 105 5.18 -3.49 -3.53
N VAL A 106 4.40 -3.88 -2.52
CA VAL A 106 4.88 -4.76 -1.44
C VAL A 106 5.34 -6.09 -2.00
N LEU A 107 4.58 -6.70 -2.92
CA LEU A 107 4.96 -7.97 -3.54
C LEU A 107 6.26 -7.84 -4.33
N ILE A 108 6.43 -6.77 -5.12
CA ILE A 108 7.66 -6.49 -5.86
C ILE A 108 8.83 -6.32 -4.91
N LEU A 109 8.70 -5.52 -3.84
CA LEU A 109 9.76 -5.29 -2.86
C LEU A 109 10.24 -6.58 -2.19
N VAL A 110 9.32 -7.50 -1.92
CA VAL A 110 9.63 -8.80 -1.33
C VAL A 110 10.33 -9.73 -2.32
N LEU A 111 9.93 -9.69 -3.60
CA LEU A 111 10.49 -10.53 -4.65
C LEU A 111 11.80 -9.97 -5.24
N LEU A 112 12.04 -8.67 -5.12
CA LEU A 112 13.19 -7.99 -5.72
C LEU A 112 14.55 -8.59 -5.28
N PRO A 113 14.82 -8.90 -3.99
CA PRO A 113 16.07 -9.54 -3.59
C PRO A 113 16.26 -10.94 -4.20
N ALA A 114 15.18 -11.71 -4.33
CA ALA A 114 15.22 -13.04 -4.96
C ALA A 114 15.50 -12.91 -6.46
N ALA A 115 14.87 -11.97 -7.15
CA ALA A 115 15.11 -11.68 -8.55
C ALA A 115 16.53 -11.16 -8.80
N ALA A 116 17.06 -10.31 -7.94
CA ALA A 116 18.43 -9.80 -8.02
C ALA A 116 19.46 -10.93 -7.89
N GLY A 117 19.23 -11.92 -7.03
CA GLY A 117 20.09 -13.11 -6.89
C GLY A 117 20.14 -13.96 -8.17
N LEU A 118 19.02 -14.07 -8.90
CA LEU A 118 18.95 -14.77 -10.19
C LEU A 118 19.71 -14.05 -11.31
N VAL A 119 19.63 -12.71 -11.34
CA VAL A 119 20.29 -11.87 -12.36
C VAL A 119 21.79 -11.76 -12.11
N ALA A 120 22.21 -11.72 -10.84
CA ALA A 120 23.63 -11.59 -10.47
C ALA A 120 24.47 -12.86 -10.71
N GLY A 121 23.87 -13.95 -11.23
CA GLY A 121 24.61 -15.18 -11.52
C GLY A 121 25.22 -15.84 -10.27
N SER A 122 24.64 -15.57 -9.07
CA SER A 122 25.08 -16.24 -7.85
C SER A 122 24.95 -17.74 -8.01
N GLU A 123 26.05 -18.48 -7.78
CA GLU A 123 26.13 -19.95 -7.89
C GLU A 123 25.15 -20.73 -6.98
N LYS A 124 24.45 -20.01 -6.10
CA LYS A 124 23.28 -20.55 -5.41
C LYS A 124 22.07 -20.34 -6.30
N ALA A 125 21.79 -21.32 -7.15
CA ALA A 125 20.52 -21.39 -7.87
C ALA A 125 19.39 -21.21 -6.85
N VAL A 126 18.71 -20.06 -6.91
CA VAL A 126 17.52 -19.82 -6.07
C VAL A 126 16.50 -20.86 -6.50
N SER A 127 16.27 -21.86 -5.66
CA SER A 127 15.29 -22.89 -5.94
C SER A 127 13.90 -22.27 -6.04
N TRP A 128 13.06 -22.75 -6.94
CA TRP A 128 11.64 -22.38 -6.98
C TRP A 128 10.95 -22.58 -5.63
N LEU A 129 11.44 -23.51 -4.82
CA LEU A 129 10.98 -23.75 -3.45
C LEU A 129 11.34 -22.59 -2.52
N ASP A 130 12.51 -21.98 -2.68
CA ASP A 130 12.92 -20.82 -1.86
C ASP A 130 12.05 -19.59 -2.19
N VAL A 131 11.78 -19.36 -3.47
CA VAL A 131 10.87 -18.28 -3.92
C VAL A 131 9.46 -18.53 -3.39
N ALA A 132 8.93 -19.74 -3.55
CA ALA A 132 7.62 -20.12 -3.04
C ALA A 132 7.54 -19.97 -1.52
N TRP A 133 8.59 -20.36 -0.78
CA TRP A 133 8.66 -20.21 0.67
C TRP A 133 8.65 -18.74 1.10
N VAL A 134 9.40 -17.88 0.41
CA VAL A 134 9.41 -16.42 0.67
C VAL A 134 8.01 -15.84 0.45
N ILE A 135 7.34 -16.19 -0.65
CA ILE A 135 5.98 -15.75 -0.96
C ILE A 135 5.01 -16.20 0.13
N VAL A 136 4.99 -17.49 0.47
CA VAL A 136 4.11 -18.05 1.51
C VAL A 136 4.36 -17.38 2.86
N LYS A 137 5.62 -17.21 3.25
CA LYS A 137 6.00 -16.52 4.50
C LYS A 137 5.48 -15.09 4.53
N THR A 138 5.61 -14.35 3.42
CA THR A 138 5.15 -12.96 3.33
C THR A 138 3.63 -12.88 3.45
N PHE A 139 2.90 -13.70 2.69
CA PHE A 139 1.44 -13.73 2.82
C PHE A 139 0.98 -14.15 4.22
N ALA A 140 1.67 -15.10 4.86
CA ALA A 140 1.39 -15.50 6.23
C ALA A 140 1.63 -14.34 7.22
N GLN A 141 2.70 -13.57 7.05
CA GLN A 141 2.99 -12.39 7.88
C GLN A 141 1.94 -11.29 7.70
N VAL A 142 1.55 -11.00 6.46
CA VAL A 142 0.47 -10.03 6.17
C VAL A 142 -0.85 -10.50 6.75
N ALA A 143 -1.22 -11.77 6.56
CA ALA A 143 -2.43 -12.34 7.12
C ALA A 143 -2.44 -12.31 8.67
N ALA A 144 -1.31 -12.64 9.30
CA ALA A 144 -1.14 -12.54 10.74
C ALA A 144 -1.29 -11.10 11.23
N PHE A 145 -0.66 -10.14 10.55
CA PHE A 145 -0.80 -8.71 10.87
C PHE A 145 -2.26 -8.25 10.77
N VAL A 146 -2.94 -8.57 9.67
CA VAL A 146 -4.35 -8.22 9.48
C VAL A 146 -5.23 -8.86 10.55
N ALA A 147 -4.99 -10.13 10.90
CA ALA A 147 -5.73 -10.81 11.96
C ALA A 147 -5.53 -10.14 13.33
N VAL A 148 -4.28 -9.80 13.68
CA VAL A 148 -3.95 -9.06 14.91
C VAL A 148 -4.65 -7.70 14.91
N MET A 149 -4.57 -6.94 13.82
CA MET A 149 -5.20 -5.63 13.70
C MET A 149 -6.73 -5.71 13.79
N MET A 150 -7.35 -6.73 13.20
CA MET A 150 -8.80 -6.95 13.34
C MET A 150 -9.19 -7.28 14.77
N ILE A 151 -8.43 -8.14 15.46
CA ILE A 151 -8.71 -8.52 16.85
C ILE A 151 -8.53 -7.30 17.77
N VAL A 152 -7.40 -6.61 17.65
CA VAL A 152 -7.06 -5.42 18.44
C VAL A 152 -8.06 -4.30 18.14
N GLY A 153 -8.30 -4.00 16.86
CA GLY A 153 -9.21 -2.94 16.45
C GLY A 153 -10.64 -3.17 16.94
N ARG A 154 -11.17 -4.38 16.79
CA ARG A 154 -12.56 -4.69 17.20
C ARG A 154 -12.75 -4.83 18.71
N ARG A 155 -11.70 -5.15 19.46
CA ARG A 155 -11.83 -5.43 20.89
C ARG A 155 -11.18 -4.36 21.77
N PHE A 156 -10.01 -3.88 21.39
CA PHE A 156 -9.26 -2.91 22.18
C PHE A 156 -9.79 -1.47 22.00
N ILE A 157 -10.09 -1.04 20.78
CA ILE A 157 -10.56 0.33 20.51
C ILE A 157 -11.89 0.62 21.23
N PRO A 158 -12.96 -0.21 21.13
CA PRO A 158 -14.21 0.04 21.86
C PRO A 158 -14.02 0.00 23.37
N TRP A 159 -13.16 -0.89 23.87
CA TRP A 159 -12.85 -0.96 25.30
C TRP A 159 -12.12 0.31 25.78
N ALA A 160 -11.12 0.78 25.05
CA ALA A 160 -10.39 2.01 25.37
C ALA A 160 -11.30 3.23 25.33
N LEU A 161 -12.11 3.39 24.27
CA LEU A 161 -13.08 4.48 24.14
C LEU A 161 -14.10 4.47 25.26
N MET A 162 -14.65 3.30 25.65
CA MET A 162 -15.57 3.19 26.77
C MET A 162 -14.91 3.56 28.11
N LYS A 163 -13.63 3.20 28.29
CA LYS A 163 -12.89 3.53 29.51
C LYS A 163 -12.63 5.05 29.60
N ILE A 164 -12.29 5.69 28.47
CA ILE A 164 -12.08 7.13 28.38
C ILE A 164 -13.41 7.88 28.57
N ALA A 165 -14.48 7.43 27.94
CA ALA A 165 -15.81 8.02 28.09
C ALA A 165 -16.32 7.96 29.55
N LYS A 166 -16.01 6.90 30.29
CA LYS A 166 -16.34 6.76 31.71
C LYS A 166 -15.54 7.70 32.64
N THR A 167 -14.42 8.24 32.17
CA THR A 167 -13.60 9.18 32.94
C THR A 167 -14.21 10.61 32.98
N GLY A 168 -15.27 10.88 32.19
CA GLY A 168 -16.07 12.11 32.29
C GLY A 168 -15.39 13.38 31.75
N SER A 169 -14.19 13.30 31.21
CA SER A 169 -13.45 14.43 30.67
C SER A 169 -13.78 14.60 29.19
N ARG A 170 -14.51 15.66 28.85
CA ARG A 170 -14.85 16.03 27.46
C ARG A 170 -13.59 16.22 26.60
N GLU A 171 -12.50 16.71 27.18
CA GLU A 171 -11.24 16.99 26.50
C GLU A 171 -10.52 15.68 26.07
N LEU A 172 -10.47 14.69 26.97
CA LEU A 172 -9.88 13.37 26.67
C LEU A 172 -10.71 12.61 25.62
N PHE A 173 -12.04 12.78 25.63
CA PHE A 173 -12.90 12.15 24.62
C PHE A 173 -12.67 12.77 23.24
N THR A 174 -12.53 14.08 23.14
CA THR A 174 -12.25 14.78 21.87
C THR A 174 -10.87 14.41 21.31
N VAL A 175 -9.84 14.34 22.17
CA VAL A 175 -8.47 13.94 21.76
C VAL A 175 -8.40 12.47 21.36
N SER A 176 -9.26 11.60 21.93
CA SER A 176 -9.30 10.17 21.56
C SER A 176 -10.05 9.89 20.25
N LEU A 177 -10.79 10.87 19.73
CA LEU A 177 -11.52 10.80 18.46
C LEU A 177 -10.76 11.45 17.30
N LEU A 178 -9.71 12.23 17.60
CA LEU A 178 -8.77 12.81 16.64
C LEU A 178 -7.64 11.82 16.30
#